data_8b7f853f0687c97d53a49b7c2eb484fb
#
_entry.id   8b7f853f0687c97d53a49b7c2eb484fb
#
_cell.length_a   1.000
_cell.length_b   1.000
_cell.length_c   1.000
_cell.angle_alpha   90.00
_cell.angle_beta   90.00
_cell.angle_gamma   90.00
#
_symmetry.space_group_name_H-M   'P 1'
#
loop_
_entity.id
_entity.type
_entity.pdbx_description
1 polymer ?
#
loop_
_entity_poly.entity_id
_entity_poly.type
_entity_poly.pdbx_seq_one_letter_code
_entity_poly.pdbx_strand_id
1 'polypeptide(L)'
;MSAYNMINGIHAANSVDLLTKVLRDEWGFEGIVMTDWGTTAEAKPDLEGRLPLYGCSSAAACIKAGNDLIMPGSREDVEEIIASVDAAEGTVKCPVKVEELRTCAERVLRMIAKSNVCPGRSL
;
A
#
# COMPACT_ATOMS: atom_id res chain seq x y z
N MET A 1 -5.20 -7.52 4.37
CA MET A 1 -5.42 -6.89 3.05
C MET A 1 -6.24 -5.63 3.23
N SER A 2 -5.81 -4.49 2.68
CA SER A 2 -6.59 -3.25 2.79
C SER A 2 -7.74 -3.26 1.79
N ALA A 3 -8.88 -2.66 2.18
CA ALA A 3 -10.13 -2.76 1.44
C ALA A 3 -10.30 -1.63 0.40
N TYR A 4 -11.20 -1.83 -0.56
CA TYR A 4 -11.51 -0.83 -1.61
C TYR A 4 -12.27 0.39 -1.11
N ASN A 5 -13.08 0.21 -0.04
CA ASN A 5 -13.99 1.24 0.42
C ASN A 5 -13.28 2.47 1.00
N MET A 6 -14.04 3.55 1.08
CA MET A 6 -13.63 4.76 1.79
C MET A 6 -14.12 4.74 3.24
N ILE A 7 -13.31 5.30 4.13
CA ILE A 7 -13.65 5.61 5.51
C ILE A 7 -13.42 7.11 5.68
N ASN A 8 -14.46 7.86 6.03
CA ASN A 8 -14.41 9.32 6.14
C ASN A 8 -13.81 10.03 4.92
N GLY A 9 -14.13 9.55 3.72
CA GLY A 9 -13.66 10.15 2.45
C GLY A 9 -12.24 9.78 2.03
N ILE A 10 -11.56 8.90 2.79
CA ILE A 10 -10.21 8.41 2.47
C ILE A 10 -10.29 6.92 2.15
N HIS A 11 -9.68 6.48 1.06
CA HIS A 11 -9.55 5.04 0.77
C HIS A 11 -8.91 4.32 1.95
N ALA A 12 -9.47 3.17 2.35
CA ALA A 12 -8.91 2.37 3.43
C ALA A 12 -7.44 2.02 3.16
N ALA A 13 -7.07 1.77 1.90
CA ALA A 13 -5.70 1.53 1.48
C ALA A 13 -4.77 2.76 1.63
N ASN A 14 -5.32 3.98 1.67
CA ASN A 14 -4.56 5.23 1.84
C ASN A 14 -4.64 5.81 3.25
N SER A 15 -5.27 5.10 4.19
CA SER A 15 -5.53 5.61 5.53
C SER A 15 -4.38 5.31 6.49
N VAL A 16 -3.56 6.31 6.79
CA VAL A 16 -2.53 6.24 7.84
C VAL A 16 -3.16 5.94 9.20
N ASP A 17 -4.32 6.52 9.51
CA ASP A 17 -5.01 6.28 10.77
C ASP A 17 -5.39 4.81 10.94
N LEU A 18 -5.91 4.18 9.88
CA LEU A 18 -6.31 2.78 9.92
C LEU A 18 -5.11 1.83 9.93
N LEU A 19 -4.17 2.00 8.98
CA LEU A 19 -3.13 0.99 8.72
C LEU A 19 -1.88 1.19 9.58
N THR A 20 -1.55 2.42 9.94
CA THR A 20 -0.42 2.70 10.82
C THR A 20 -0.88 2.85 12.26
N LYS A 21 -1.70 3.86 12.58
CA LYS A 21 -2.02 4.15 13.98
C LYS A 21 -2.81 3.02 14.64
N VAL A 22 -3.92 2.58 14.06
CA VAL A 22 -4.75 1.54 14.70
C VAL A 22 -4.11 0.16 14.54
N LEU A 23 -3.87 -0.28 13.28
CA LEU A 23 -3.43 -1.65 13.04
C LEU A 23 -2.03 -1.93 13.62
N ARG A 24 -1.07 -1.02 13.40
CA ARG A 24 0.32 -1.27 13.80
C ARG A 24 0.65 -0.75 15.19
N ASP A 25 0.27 0.50 15.48
CA ASP A 25 0.68 1.13 16.75
C ASP A 25 -0.20 0.66 17.93
N GLU A 26 -1.54 0.61 17.76
CA GLU A 26 -2.43 0.18 18.85
C GLU A 26 -2.53 -1.34 18.94
N TRP A 27 -2.70 -2.05 17.82
CA TRP A 27 -2.88 -3.50 17.83
C TRP A 27 -1.58 -4.30 17.74
N GLY A 28 -0.45 -3.65 17.50
CA GLY A 28 0.86 -4.29 17.44
C GLY A 28 1.05 -5.25 16.26
N PHE A 29 0.37 -5.02 15.13
CA PHE A 29 0.48 -5.89 13.97
C PHE A 29 1.84 -5.74 13.28
N GLU A 30 2.65 -6.80 13.29
CA GLU A 30 4.00 -6.83 12.72
C GLU A 30 4.08 -7.47 11.31
N GLY A 31 2.98 -8.02 10.81
CA GLY A 31 2.92 -8.68 9.51
C GLY A 31 2.94 -7.71 8.33
N ILE A 32 2.88 -8.26 7.12
CA ILE A 32 2.71 -7.47 5.91
C ILE A 32 1.25 -7.08 5.69
N VAL A 33 1.04 -5.89 5.13
CA VAL A 33 -0.25 -5.44 4.61
C VAL A 33 -0.14 -5.35 3.09
N MET A 34 -1.06 -5.96 2.38
CA MET A 34 -1.20 -5.81 0.94
C MET A 34 -2.48 -5.06 0.58
N THR A 35 -2.49 -4.37 -0.54
CA THR A 35 -3.73 -3.82 -1.09
C THR A 35 -4.65 -4.93 -1.59
N ASP A 36 -5.92 -4.64 -1.74
CA ASP A 36 -6.79 -5.49 -2.54
C ASP A 36 -6.41 -5.40 -4.02
N TRP A 37 -6.90 -6.34 -4.82
CA TRP A 37 -6.50 -6.52 -6.22
C TRP A 37 -6.92 -5.34 -7.09
N GLY A 38 -5.95 -4.69 -7.72
CA GLY A 38 -6.20 -3.55 -8.60
C GLY A 38 -6.71 -2.30 -7.92
N THR A 39 -6.52 -2.14 -6.61
CA THR A 39 -6.96 -0.96 -5.84
C THR A 39 -6.40 0.35 -6.41
N THR A 40 -5.18 0.33 -6.95
CA THR A 40 -4.50 1.49 -7.55
C THR A 40 -4.70 1.60 -9.06
N ALA A 41 -5.26 0.55 -9.69
CA ALA A 41 -5.51 0.56 -11.12
C ALA A 41 -6.55 1.62 -11.50
N GLU A 42 -6.44 2.14 -12.73
CA GLU A 42 -7.44 3.05 -13.28
C GLU A 42 -8.85 2.45 -13.17
N ALA A 43 -9.79 3.25 -12.70
CA ALA A 43 -11.16 2.83 -12.53
C ALA A 43 -11.80 2.52 -13.90
N LYS A 44 -11.93 1.23 -14.21
CA LYS A 44 -12.59 0.76 -15.44
C LYS A 44 -14.06 0.48 -15.17
N PRO A 45 -14.94 0.82 -16.11
CA PRO A 45 -16.34 0.42 -16.04
C PRO A 45 -16.48 -1.12 -16.00
N ASP A 46 -17.49 -1.60 -15.28
CA ASP A 46 -17.90 -3.00 -15.34
C ASP A 46 -18.54 -3.35 -16.70
N LEU A 47 -19.01 -4.59 -16.87
CA LEU A 47 -19.66 -5.06 -18.10
C LEU A 47 -20.94 -4.29 -18.45
N GLU A 48 -21.51 -3.56 -17.48
CA GLU A 48 -22.72 -2.75 -17.63
C GLU A 48 -22.40 -1.25 -17.79
N GLY A 49 -21.09 -0.91 -17.87
CA GLY A 49 -20.61 0.47 -18.08
C GLY A 49 -20.61 1.33 -16.80
N ARG A 50 -20.76 0.72 -15.61
CA ARG A 50 -20.75 1.44 -14.33
C ARG A 50 -19.32 1.58 -13.81
N LEU A 51 -18.95 2.78 -13.39
CA LEU A 51 -17.67 3.01 -12.72
C LEU A 51 -17.67 2.46 -11.28
N PRO A 52 -16.52 2.01 -10.76
CA PRO A 52 -16.39 1.63 -9.37
C PRO A 52 -16.86 2.74 -8.43
N LEU A 53 -17.59 2.37 -7.39
CA LEU A 53 -18.18 3.33 -6.44
C LEU A 53 -17.14 4.23 -5.77
N TYR A 54 -15.95 3.72 -5.54
CA TYR A 54 -14.89 4.42 -4.78
C TYR A 54 -13.73 4.94 -5.63
N GLY A 55 -13.73 4.72 -6.93
CA GLY A 55 -12.59 5.06 -7.79
C GLY A 55 -11.34 4.24 -7.46
N CYS A 56 -10.17 4.77 -7.80
CA CYS A 56 -8.87 4.15 -7.49
C CYS A 56 -8.13 4.89 -6.36
N SER A 57 -7.30 4.16 -5.63
CA SER A 57 -6.40 4.74 -4.64
C SER A 57 -5.05 5.11 -5.26
N SER A 58 -4.27 5.95 -4.58
CA SER A 58 -2.91 6.33 -4.98
C SER A 58 -1.90 5.30 -4.49
N ALA A 59 -0.99 4.84 -5.37
CA ALA A 59 0.09 3.93 -5.02
C ALA A 59 1.05 4.52 -3.98
N ALA A 60 1.45 5.78 -4.16
CA ALA A 60 2.27 6.50 -3.20
C ALA A 60 1.59 6.62 -1.82
N ALA A 61 0.29 6.93 -1.80
CA ALA A 61 -0.46 7.02 -0.56
C ALA A 61 -0.67 5.64 0.10
N CYS A 62 -0.74 4.55 -0.67
CA CYS A 62 -0.75 3.19 -0.14
C CYS A 62 0.53 2.87 0.65
N ILE A 63 1.70 3.19 0.08
CA ILE A 63 3.00 3.02 0.75
C ILE A 63 3.04 3.86 2.04
N LYS A 64 2.71 5.14 1.95
CA LYS A 64 2.70 6.05 3.10
C LYS A 64 1.75 5.60 4.20
N ALA A 65 0.62 5.02 3.86
CA ALA A 65 -0.35 4.50 4.82
C ALA A 65 0.11 3.23 5.52
N GLY A 66 1.13 2.52 5.00
CA GLY A 66 1.67 1.31 5.60
C GLY A 66 1.27 0.01 4.92
N ASN A 67 0.82 0.06 3.64
CA ASN A 67 0.82 -1.14 2.81
C ASN A 67 2.25 -1.46 2.39
N ASP A 68 2.60 -2.73 2.41
CA ASP A 68 3.93 -3.22 2.08
C ASP A 68 3.98 -3.84 0.66
N LEU A 69 2.81 -4.20 0.13
CA LEU A 69 2.65 -4.77 -1.22
C LEU A 69 1.44 -4.16 -1.91
N ILE A 70 1.61 -3.83 -3.19
CA ILE A 70 0.52 -3.40 -4.07
C ILE A 70 0.17 -4.56 -5.00
N MET A 71 -1.11 -4.95 -5.05
CA MET A 71 -1.58 -6.10 -5.79
C MET A 71 -2.48 -5.71 -6.97
N PRO A 72 -2.22 -6.20 -8.18
CA PRO A 72 -1.05 -6.98 -8.60
C PRO A 72 0.21 -6.13 -8.77
N GLY A 73 0.09 -4.81 -8.64
CA GLY A 73 1.10 -3.84 -9.00
C GLY A 73 1.16 -3.60 -10.52
N SER A 74 1.55 -2.41 -10.90
CA SER A 74 1.70 -2.01 -12.28
C SER A 74 2.98 -1.18 -12.47
N ARG A 75 3.32 -0.90 -13.72
CA ARG A 75 4.41 0.00 -14.04
C ARG A 75 4.07 1.43 -13.60
N GLU A 76 2.84 1.83 -13.79
CA GLU A 76 2.31 3.14 -13.40
C GLU A 76 2.39 3.34 -11.88
N ASP A 77 2.10 2.30 -11.07
CA ASP A 77 2.28 2.34 -9.61
C ASP A 77 3.74 2.61 -9.23
N VAL A 78 4.68 1.92 -9.90
CA VAL A 78 6.12 2.10 -9.67
C VAL A 78 6.56 3.51 -10.06
N GLU A 79 6.12 4.02 -11.21
CA GLU A 79 6.44 5.35 -11.70
C GLU A 79 5.87 6.43 -10.76
N GLU A 80 4.64 6.27 -10.25
CA GLU A 80 4.05 7.16 -9.26
C GLU A 80 4.85 7.19 -7.96
N ILE A 81 5.22 6.01 -7.44
CA ILE A 81 6.01 5.90 -6.22
C ILE A 81 7.38 6.57 -6.41
N ILE A 82 8.10 6.27 -7.50
CA ILE A 82 9.41 6.86 -7.79
C ILE A 82 9.30 8.40 -7.88
N ALA A 83 8.31 8.91 -8.60
CA ALA A 83 8.10 10.35 -8.71
C ALA A 83 7.75 11.02 -7.36
N SER A 84 7.24 10.24 -6.41
CA SER A 84 6.83 10.72 -5.08
C SER A 84 7.94 10.64 -4.04
N VAL A 85 9.04 9.91 -4.33
CA VAL A 85 10.16 9.74 -3.39
C VAL A 85 10.92 11.06 -3.23
N ASP A 86 11.01 11.51 -1.98
CA ASP A 86 11.70 12.75 -1.59
C ASP A 86 11.28 13.99 -2.41
N ALA A 87 10.09 13.94 -3.00
CA ALA A 87 9.56 15.06 -3.76
C ALA A 87 9.31 16.27 -2.84
N ALA A 88 9.63 17.46 -3.34
CA ALA A 88 9.36 18.68 -2.60
C ALA A 88 7.87 18.85 -2.32
N GLU A 89 7.55 19.43 -1.16
CA GLU A 89 6.17 19.67 -0.76
C GLU A 89 5.42 20.47 -1.83
N GLY A 90 4.22 20.00 -2.19
CA GLY A 90 3.38 20.61 -3.21
C GLY A 90 3.69 20.24 -4.66
N THR A 91 4.77 19.50 -4.94
CA THR A 91 5.10 19.02 -6.30
C THR A 91 4.35 17.76 -6.68
N VAL A 92 4.01 16.93 -5.70
CA VAL A 92 3.21 15.71 -5.85
C VAL A 92 2.11 15.66 -4.81
N LYS A 93 1.06 14.89 -5.07
CA LYS A 93 -0.08 14.76 -4.13
C LYS A 93 0.30 14.10 -2.81
N CYS A 94 1.22 13.16 -2.84
CA CYS A 94 1.63 12.37 -1.67
C CYS A 94 3.13 12.10 -1.70
N PRO A 95 3.97 12.96 -1.10
CA PRO A 95 5.40 12.69 -0.97
C PRO A 95 5.65 11.46 -0.08
N VAL A 96 6.52 10.57 -0.54
CA VAL A 96 6.96 9.35 0.17
C VAL A 96 8.43 9.52 0.55
N LYS A 97 8.79 9.18 1.77
CA LYS A 97 10.18 9.18 2.22
C LYS A 97 10.85 7.84 1.92
N VAL A 98 12.15 7.86 1.66
CA VAL A 98 12.95 6.63 1.47
C VAL A 98 12.80 5.68 2.68
N GLU A 99 12.71 6.21 3.89
CA GLU A 99 12.52 5.42 5.11
C GLU A 99 11.18 4.68 5.14
N GLU A 100 10.11 5.24 4.57
CA GLU A 100 8.81 4.58 4.45
C GLU A 100 8.90 3.37 3.52
N LEU A 101 9.60 3.50 2.37
CA LEU A 101 9.88 2.38 1.46
C LEU A 101 10.76 1.30 2.11
N ARG A 102 11.80 1.71 2.84
CA ARG A 102 12.64 0.76 3.58
C ARG A 102 11.84 -0.04 4.59
N THR A 103 10.95 0.63 5.33
CA THR A 103 10.08 -0.01 6.30
C THR A 103 9.17 -1.05 5.65
N CYS A 104 8.58 -0.74 4.49
CA CYS A 104 7.79 -1.70 3.71
C CYS A 104 8.65 -2.90 3.28
N ALA A 105 9.82 -2.65 2.70
CA ALA A 105 10.74 -3.70 2.27
C ALA A 105 11.20 -4.59 3.44
N GLU A 106 11.51 -4.02 4.59
CA GLU A 106 11.90 -4.76 5.80
C GLU A 106 10.80 -5.70 6.28
N ARG A 107 9.54 -5.27 6.26
CA ARG A 107 8.40 -6.12 6.65
C ARG A 107 8.24 -7.30 5.70
N VAL A 108 8.40 -7.09 4.40
CA VAL A 108 8.40 -8.15 3.39
C VAL A 108 9.55 -9.12 3.64
N LEU A 109 10.77 -8.64 3.85
CA LEU A 109 11.95 -9.46 4.14
C LEU A 109 11.78 -10.28 5.43
N ARG A 110 11.22 -9.68 6.49
CA ARG A 110 10.90 -10.39 7.75
C ARG A 110 9.90 -11.52 7.52
N MET A 111 8.89 -11.31 6.67
CA MET A 111 7.93 -12.35 6.32
C MET A 111 8.61 -13.49 5.55
N ILE A 112 9.44 -13.17 4.55
CA ILE A 112 10.22 -14.16 3.79
C ILE A 112 11.13 -14.94 4.73
N ALA A 113 11.83 -14.28 5.66
CA ALA A 113 12.70 -14.93 6.63
C ALA A 113 11.96 -15.85 7.61
N LYS A 114 10.67 -15.63 7.86
CA LYS A 114 9.82 -16.51 8.66
C LYS A 114 9.22 -17.67 7.84
N SER A 115 9.33 -17.64 6.51
CA SER A 115 8.79 -18.68 5.64
C SER A 115 9.74 -19.86 5.51
N ASN A 116 9.20 -21.04 5.18
CA ASN A 116 9.98 -22.27 4.96
C ASN A 116 10.85 -22.26 3.70
N VAL A 117 10.78 -21.18 2.91
CA VAL A 117 11.51 -21.03 1.65
C VAL A 117 12.93 -20.50 1.88
N CYS A 118 13.23 -19.95 3.07
CA CYS A 118 14.58 -19.49 3.40
C CYS A 118 15.49 -20.68 3.75
N PRO A 119 16.51 -21.00 2.94
CA PRO A 119 17.47 -22.06 3.26
C PRO A 119 18.22 -21.72 4.57
N GLY A 120 18.22 -22.65 5.56
CA GLY A 120 19.02 -22.52 6.77
C GLY A 120 18.24 -22.23 8.06
N ARG A 121 16.92 -22.14 8.06
CA ARG A 121 16.09 -22.20 9.28
C ARG A 121 15.43 -23.59 9.40
N SER A 122 15.96 -24.41 10.31
CA SER A 122 15.15 -25.45 10.97
C SER A 122 14.21 -24.72 11.95
N LEU A 123 12.90 -25.01 11.88
CA LEU A 123 11.92 -24.65 12.89
C LEU A 123 12.29 -25.27 14.25
#